data_6caf96200ae0d09c36d6f4f4bf0aca5a
#
_entry.id   6caf96200ae0d09c36d6f4f4bf0aca5a
#
_cell.length_a   1.000
_cell.length_b   1.000
_cell.length_c   1.000
_cell.angle_alpha   90.00
_cell.angle_beta   90.00
_cell.angle_gamma   90.00
#
_symmetry.space_group_name_H-M   'P 1'
#
loop_
_entity.id
_entity.type
_entity.pdbx_description
1 polymer ?
#
loop_
_entity_poly.entity_id
_entity_poly.type
_entity_poly.pdbx_seq_one_letter_code
_entity_poly.pdbx_strand_id
1 'polypeptide(L)'
;MNGTDQAAIGDWVGADFFDPDFRDDPYPKMAHLRENDPINLTPVGTWRISRYDDVKAIFNEAPTSMTDKRGDSPNFDPLDTKGSFLEFVLNKDGDAHRRLRMLVQKSFSQKTVKLMEEEVQKTVNISFDRALAQGGMDVVQALAHEVPSRMICQIMGVPMQDRQIFNEWTAARTNAFFAKFLPPDVQERT
;
A
#
# COMPACT_ATOMS: atom_id res chain seq x y z
N MET A 1 -22.96 -10.61 6.25
CA MET A 1 -22.37 -9.74 7.30
C MET A 1 -23.45 -8.75 7.70
N ASN A 2 -23.75 -8.63 8.99
CA ASN A 2 -24.80 -7.72 9.49
C ASN A 2 -24.27 -6.29 9.47
N GLY A 3 -25.16 -5.28 9.35
CA GLY A 3 -24.79 -3.85 9.29
C GLY A 3 -23.91 -3.32 10.43
N THR A 4 -23.79 -4.05 11.55
CA THR A 4 -22.84 -3.84 12.64
C THR A 4 -21.38 -4.09 12.24
N ASP A 5 -21.12 -5.03 11.31
CA ASP A 5 -19.76 -5.36 10.86
C ASP A 5 -19.19 -4.30 9.91
N GLN A 6 -20.06 -3.61 9.16
CA GLN A 6 -19.64 -2.60 8.20
C GLN A 6 -19.24 -1.28 8.89
N ALA A 7 -19.97 -0.87 9.92
CA ALA A 7 -19.59 0.28 10.77
C ALA A 7 -18.24 -0.01 11.48
N ALA A 8 -18.05 -1.26 11.94
CA ALA A 8 -16.80 -1.69 12.59
C ALA A 8 -15.60 -1.66 11.63
N ILE A 9 -15.79 -1.99 10.35
CA ILE A 9 -14.70 -1.95 9.35
C ILE A 9 -14.31 -0.50 9.01
N GLY A 10 -15.28 0.41 8.86
CA GLY A 10 -15.01 1.83 8.65
C GLY A 10 -14.24 2.46 9.80
N ASP A 11 -14.61 2.12 11.03
CA ASP A 11 -13.92 2.55 12.24
C ASP A 11 -12.53 1.89 12.40
N TRP A 12 -12.37 0.65 11.92
CA TRP A 12 -11.09 -0.06 11.99
C TRP A 12 -10.00 0.58 11.12
N VAL A 13 -10.35 1.01 9.93
CA VAL A 13 -9.44 1.75 9.05
C VAL A 13 -9.25 3.18 9.54
N GLY A 14 -10.04 3.61 10.52
CA GLY A 14 -9.84 4.88 11.21
C GLY A 14 -10.23 6.10 10.42
N ALA A 15 -10.92 5.90 9.32
CA ALA A 15 -11.45 6.95 8.50
C ALA A 15 -12.76 6.45 7.91
N ASP A 16 -13.67 7.34 7.72
CA ASP A 16 -14.89 7.07 6.99
C ASP A 16 -14.57 6.94 5.49
N PHE A 17 -13.65 6.02 5.13
CA PHE A 17 -13.20 5.83 3.74
C PHE A 17 -14.35 5.53 2.78
N PHE A 18 -15.48 5.08 3.31
CA PHE A 18 -16.70 4.85 2.55
C PHE A 18 -17.64 6.05 2.56
N ASP A 19 -17.36 7.07 3.39
CA ASP A 19 -18.06 8.34 3.37
C ASP A 19 -17.57 9.17 2.16
N PRO A 20 -18.47 9.52 1.21
CA PRO A 20 -18.08 10.33 0.05
C PRO A 20 -17.49 11.68 0.44
N ASP A 21 -18.06 12.34 1.45
CA ASP A 21 -17.61 13.68 1.88
C ASP A 21 -16.19 13.61 2.47
N PHE A 22 -15.88 12.54 3.22
CA PHE A 22 -14.53 12.32 3.71
C PHE A 22 -13.54 12.01 2.58
N ARG A 23 -13.97 11.28 1.55
CA ARG A 23 -13.12 10.96 0.39
C ARG A 23 -12.82 12.18 -0.47
N ASP A 24 -13.79 13.09 -0.59
CA ASP A 24 -13.65 14.32 -1.36
C ASP A 24 -12.74 15.32 -0.64
N ASP A 25 -12.91 15.48 0.69
CA ASP A 25 -12.04 16.33 1.52
C ASP A 25 -11.77 15.73 2.91
N PRO A 26 -10.72 14.90 3.08
CA PRO A 26 -10.39 14.31 4.37
C PRO A 26 -9.72 15.29 5.35
N TYR A 27 -9.23 16.42 4.87
CA TYR A 27 -8.34 17.30 5.65
C TYR A 27 -8.99 17.94 6.88
N PRO A 28 -10.25 18.43 6.87
CA PRO A 28 -10.88 19.02 8.04
C PRO A 28 -10.99 18.01 9.19
N LYS A 29 -11.44 16.78 8.89
CA LYS A 29 -11.55 15.72 9.91
C LYS A 29 -10.18 15.31 10.45
N MET A 30 -9.19 15.17 9.58
CA MET A 30 -7.81 14.88 9.99
C MET A 30 -7.20 16.00 10.84
N ALA A 31 -7.49 17.28 10.53
CA ALA A 31 -7.09 18.41 11.35
C ALA A 31 -7.72 18.34 12.74
N HIS A 32 -9.03 18.12 12.80
CA HIS A 32 -9.76 17.98 14.06
C HIS A 32 -9.16 16.88 14.95
N LEU A 33 -8.85 15.72 14.39
CA LEU A 33 -8.21 14.62 15.12
C LEU A 33 -6.83 15.02 15.67
N ARG A 34 -6.01 15.67 14.87
CA ARG A 34 -4.66 16.11 15.32
C ARG A 34 -4.73 17.12 16.48
N GLU A 35 -5.73 17.97 16.47
CA GLU A 35 -5.87 19.05 17.46
C GLU A 35 -6.54 18.60 18.75
N ASN A 36 -7.59 17.77 18.63
CA ASN A 36 -8.48 17.50 19.74
C ASN A 36 -8.36 16.08 20.32
N ASP A 37 -7.99 15.07 19.48
CA ASP A 37 -7.91 13.68 19.90
C ASP A 37 -6.82 12.93 19.12
N PRO A 38 -5.54 13.34 19.27
CA PRO A 38 -4.45 12.87 18.43
C PRO A 38 -4.07 11.40 18.65
N ILE A 39 -4.39 10.85 19.81
CA ILE A 39 -4.15 9.43 20.15
C ILE A 39 -5.44 8.89 20.73
N ASN A 40 -6.17 8.12 19.96
CA ASN A 40 -7.43 7.55 20.40
C ASN A 40 -7.56 6.06 20.10
N LEU A 41 -8.37 5.40 20.91
CA LEU A 41 -8.74 4.01 20.72
C LEU A 41 -10.01 3.96 19.87
N THR A 42 -9.92 3.28 18.73
CA THR A 42 -11.09 3.08 17.88
C THR A 42 -12.05 2.05 18.48
N PRO A 43 -13.32 2.04 18.09
CA PRO A 43 -14.32 1.07 18.56
C PRO A 43 -13.91 -0.40 18.34
N VAL A 44 -13.05 -0.66 17.39
CA VAL A 44 -12.52 -2.01 17.10
C VAL A 44 -11.22 -2.34 17.85
N GLY A 45 -10.82 -1.49 18.80
CA GLY A 45 -9.69 -1.76 19.68
C GLY A 45 -8.31 -1.48 19.07
N THR A 46 -8.24 -0.72 17.97
CA THR A 46 -6.98 -0.25 17.38
C THR A 46 -6.67 1.17 17.82
N TRP A 47 -5.40 1.48 18.05
CA TRP A 47 -4.96 2.83 18.35
C TRP A 47 -4.77 3.62 17.06
N ARG A 48 -5.37 4.81 17.00
CA ARG A 48 -5.18 5.80 15.94
C ARG A 48 -4.26 6.90 16.45
N ILE A 49 -3.24 7.22 15.65
CA ILE A 49 -2.26 8.25 15.99
C ILE A 49 -2.16 9.18 14.80
N SER A 50 -2.38 10.49 15.04
CA SER A 50 -2.58 11.48 13.96
C SER A 50 -1.54 12.60 13.93
N ARG A 51 -0.74 12.81 14.99
CA ARG A 51 0.34 13.82 14.97
C ARG A 51 1.61 13.25 14.35
N TYR A 52 2.27 14.05 13.53
CA TYR A 52 3.51 13.66 12.84
C TYR A 52 4.62 13.20 13.80
N ASP A 53 4.86 13.95 14.88
CA ASP A 53 5.94 13.62 15.82
C ASP A 53 5.66 12.32 16.58
N ASP A 54 4.40 12.06 16.96
CA ASP A 54 4.00 10.82 17.63
C ASP A 54 4.16 9.62 16.69
N VAL A 55 3.73 9.75 15.44
CA VAL A 55 3.92 8.70 14.42
C VAL A 55 5.40 8.45 14.16
N LYS A 56 6.19 9.52 14.03
CA LYS A 56 7.65 9.43 13.83
C LYS A 56 8.35 8.74 14.99
N ALA A 57 7.97 9.07 16.24
CA ALA A 57 8.52 8.44 17.43
C ALA A 57 8.22 6.93 17.46
N ILE A 58 7.00 6.52 17.12
CA ILE A 58 6.63 5.11 17.06
C ILE A 58 7.48 4.35 16.04
N PHE A 59 7.65 4.90 14.83
CA PHE A 59 8.43 4.22 13.79
C PHE A 59 9.93 4.15 14.08
N ASN A 60 10.49 5.10 14.83
CA ASN A 60 11.92 5.19 15.04
C ASN A 60 12.37 4.67 16.42
N GLU A 61 11.53 4.81 17.44
CA GLU A 61 11.94 4.66 18.84
C GLU A 61 11.17 3.57 19.57
N ALA A 62 9.93 3.28 19.17
CA ALA A 62 9.12 2.28 19.86
C ALA A 62 9.48 0.86 19.41
N PRO A 63 9.52 -0.11 20.34
CA PRO A 63 9.67 -1.51 20.00
C PRO A 63 8.37 -2.05 19.43
N THR A 64 8.18 -1.81 18.13
CA THR A 64 7.00 -2.28 17.39
C THR A 64 7.22 -3.69 16.85
N SER A 65 6.16 -4.47 16.76
CA SER A 65 6.16 -5.82 16.21
C SER A 65 5.00 -5.99 15.23
N MET A 66 5.23 -6.77 14.18
CA MET A 66 4.20 -7.21 13.22
C MET A 66 3.50 -8.48 13.68
N THR A 67 3.99 -9.11 14.75
CA THR A 67 3.39 -10.31 15.34
C THR A 67 2.90 -10.03 16.76
N ASP A 68 1.86 -10.74 17.19
CA ASP A 68 1.42 -10.71 18.59
C ASP A 68 2.41 -11.44 19.50
N LYS A 69 2.12 -11.44 20.82
CA LYS A 69 2.98 -12.12 21.83
C LYS A 69 3.06 -13.63 21.64
N ARG A 70 2.20 -14.24 20.81
CA ARG A 70 2.20 -15.67 20.48
C ARG A 70 2.98 -15.95 19.20
N GLY A 71 3.44 -14.89 18.50
CA GLY A 71 4.09 -14.99 17.20
C GLY A 71 3.12 -15.09 16.04
N ASP A 72 1.82 -14.94 16.31
CA ASP A 72 0.80 -14.87 15.28
C ASP A 72 0.78 -13.47 14.66
N SER A 73 0.79 -13.39 13.35
CA SER A 73 0.50 -12.12 12.68
C SER A 73 -0.92 -11.71 13.05
N PRO A 74 -1.17 -10.44 13.45
CA PRO A 74 -2.53 -10.00 13.67
C PRO A 74 -3.36 -10.38 12.45
N ASN A 75 -4.57 -10.87 12.66
CA ASN A 75 -5.49 -11.51 11.70
C ASN A 75 -5.72 -10.75 10.38
N PHE A 76 -4.64 -10.45 9.70
CA PHE A 76 -4.62 -9.74 8.45
C PHE A 76 -4.12 -10.66 7.33
N ASP A 77 -4.73 -11.85 7.25
CA ASP A 77 -4.67 -12.67 6.04
C ASP A 77 -5.98 -12.51 5.25
N PRO A 78 -6.04 -11.54 4.34
CA PRO A 78 -7.24 -11.29 3.55
C PRO A 78 -7.58 -12.47 2.63
N LEU A 79 -6.64 -13.35 2.36
CA LEU A 79 -6.80 -14.44 1.41
C LEU A 79 -6.95 -15.81 2.09
N ASP A 80 -6.93 -15.87 3.44
CA ASP A 80 -6.91 -17.12 4.22
C ASP A 80 -5.92 -18.15 3.64
N THR A 81 -4.83 -17.67 3.06
CA THR A 81 -3.79 -18.49 2.45
C THR A 81 -2.86 -18.96 3.55
N LYS A 82 -3.27 -20.01 4.24
CA LYS A 82 -2.49 -20.66 5.27
C LYS A 82 -1.03 -20.84 4.83
N GLY A 83 -0.15 -20.02 5.39
CA GLY A 83 1.30 -20.15 5.26
C GLY A 83 1.98 -19.23 4.25
N SER A 84 1.42 -18.89 3.12
CA SER A 84 2.17 -18.12 2.11
C SER A 84 2.33 -16.64 2.45
N PHE A 85 1.32 -16.03 3.07
CA PHE A 85 1.39 -14.63 3.49
C PHE A 85 2.30 -14.40 4.70
N LEU A 86 2.44 -15.39 5.57
CA LEU A 86 3.32 -15.34 6.73
C LEU A 86 4.81 -15.31 6.35
N GLU A 87 5.16 -15.71 5.13
CA GLU A 87 6.54 -15.72 4.65
C GLU A 87 7.00 -14.38 4.07
N PHE A 88 6.11 -13.39 3.92
CA PHE A 88 6.51 -12.05 3.47
C PHE A 88 7.38 -11.33 4.50
N VAL A 89 8.35 -10.59 4.00
CA VAL A 89 9.23 -9.77 4.83
C VAL A 89 8.47 -8.80 5.75
N LEU A 90 7.32 -8.30 5.29
CA LEU A 90 6.46 -7.39 6.07
C LEU A 90 5.84 -8.04 7.32
N ASN A 91 5.72 -9.38 7.34
CA ASN A 91 5.11 -10.13 8.44
C ASN A 91 6.14 -10.80 9.33
N LYS A 92 7.39 -10.43 9.23
CA LYS A 92 8.48 -10.97 10.04
C LYS A 92 9.07 -9.89 10.93
N ASP A 93 9.51 -10.31 12.11
CA ASP A 93 10.25 -9.49 13.05
C ASP A 93 11.67 -10.04 13.28
N GLY A 94 12.48 -9.25 13.95
CA GLY A 94 13.81 -9.66 14.44
C GLY A 94 14.74 -10.15 13.32
N ASP A 95 15.39 -11.27 13.56
CA ASP A 95 16.42 -11.81 12.66
C ASP A 95 15.85 -12.33 11.33
N ALA A 96 14.64 -12.86 11.34
CA ALA A 96 13.97 -13.34 10.15
C ALA A 96 13.69 -12.16 9.19
N HIS A 97 13.13 -11.06 9.70
CA HIS A 97 12.95 -9.83 8.93
C HIS A 97 14.27 -9.30 8.39
N ARG A 98 15.29 -9.17 9.26
CA ARG A 98 16.61 -8.66 8.89
C ARG A 98 17.24 -9.48 7.77
N ARG A 99 17.18 -10.80 7.86
CA ARG A 99 17.70 -11.71 6.84
C ARG A 99 17.02 -11.50 5.48
N LEU A 100 15.68 -11.50 5.45
CA LEU A 100 14.92 -11.32 4.22
C LEU A 100 15.14 -9.92 3.61
N ARG A 101 15.12 -8.87 4.44
CA ARG A 101 15.37 -7.50 4.00
C ARG A 101 16.73 -7.34 3.37
N MET A 102 17.78 -7.93 3.93
CA MET A 102 19.14 -7.88 3.36
C MET A 102 19.23 -8.52 1.97
N LEU A 103 18.42 -9.54 1.67
CA LEU A 103 18.41 -10.17 0.35
C LEU A 103 17.92 -9.19 -0.73
N VAL A 104 16.87 -8.44 -0.45
CA VAL A 104 16.27 -7.52 -1.43
C VAL A 104 16.92 -6.13 -1.44
N GLN A 105 17.52 -5.71 -0.32
CA GLN A 105 18.09 -4.37 -0.16
C GLN A 105 19.16 -4.02 -1.19
N LYS A 106 19.93 -5.01 -1.64
CA LYS A 106 20.98 -4.81 -2.65
C LYS A 106 20.40 -4.34 -3.99
N SER A 107 19.21 -4.84 -4.36
CA SER A 107 18.51 -4.45 -5.58
C SER A 107 17.97 -3.01 -5.51
N PHE A 108 17.81 -2.46 -4.31
CA PHE A 108 17.35 -1.09 -4.07
C PHE A 108 18.50 -0.16 -3.62
N SER A 109 19.74 -0.46 -4.04
CA SER A 109 20.88 0.39 -3.72
C SER A 109 20.79 1.75 -4.43
N GLN A 110 21.42 2.78 -3.85
CA GLN A 110 21.52 4.10 -4.49
C GLN A 110 22.10 4.04 -5.90
N LYS A 111 23.07 3.13 -6.12
CA LYS A 111 23.65 2.90 -7.45
C LYS A 111 22.60 2.38 -8.43
N THR A 112 21.79 1.41 -8.03
CA THR A 112 20.70 0.87 -8.88
C THR A 112 19.66 1.95 -9.18
N VAL A 113 19.24 2.72 -8.16
CA VAL A 113 18.28 3.82 -8.34
C VAL A 113 18.81 4.87 -9.32
N LYS A 114 20.10 5.25 -9.20
CA LYS A 114 20.70 6.21 -10.13
C LYS A 114 20.76 5.72 -11.57
N LEU A 115 20.99 4.42 -11.79
CA LEU A 115 20.95 3.83 -13.14
C LEU A 115 19.54 3.84 -13.76
N MET A 116 18.50 3.95 -12.93
CA MET A 116 17.13 4.04 -13.42
C MET A 116 16.71 5.43 -13.85
N GLU A 117 17.44 6.46 -13.48
CA GLU A 117 17.11 7.85 -13.80
C GLU A 117 16.98 8.07 -15.31
N GLU A 118 17.90 7.50 -16.09
CA GLU A 118 17.87 7.55 -17.55
C GLU A 118 16.63 6.84 -18.13
N GLU A 119 16.28 5.67 -17.60
CA GLU A 119 15.10 4.91 -18.05
C GLU A 119 13.78 5.60 -17.67
N VAL A 120 13.72 6.21 -16.51
CA VAL A 120 12.59 7.07 -16.11
C VAL A 120 12.44 8.20 -17.11
N GLN A 121 13.52 8.95 -17.37
CA GLN A 121 13.49 10.08 -18.29
C GLN A 121 13.06 9.65 -19.71
N LYS A 122 13.60 8.53 -20.19
CA LYS A 122 13.24 7.96 -21.49
C LYS A 122 11.76 7.56 -21.54
N THR A 123 11.26 6.90 -20.50
CA THR A 123 9.84 6.49 -20.44
C THR A 123 8.91 7.71 -20.43
N VAL A 124 9.25 8.73 -19.65
CA VAL A 124 8.52 9.99 -19.59
C VAL A 124 8.50 10.67 -20.97
N ASN A 125 9.64 10.79 -21.64
CA ASN A 125 9.74 11.41 -22.95
C ASN A 125 8.86 10.68 -23.98
N ILE A 126 8.91 9.34 -24.02
CA ILE A 126 8.05 8.54 -24.93
C ILE A 126 6.56 8.81 -24.66
N SER A 127 6.17 8.92 -23.40
CA SER A 127 4.77 9.20 -23.05
C SER A 127 4.34 10.60 -23.51
N PHE A 128 5.18 11.60 -23.35
CA PHE A 128 4.93 12.96 -23.82
C PHE A 128 4.90 13.05 -25.36
N ASP A 129 5.81 12.39 -26.07
CA ASP A 129 5.82 12.37 -27.53
C ASP A 129 4.51 11.78 -28.08
N ARG A 130 4.03 10.70 -27.47
CA ARG A 130 2.71 10.12 -27.82
C ARG A 130 1.56 11.08 -27.52
N ALA A 131 1.60 11.73 -26.35
CA ALA A 131 0.58 12.70 -25.98
C ALA A 131 0.51 13.88 -26.95
N LEU A 132 1.65 14.40 -27.39
CA LEU A 132 1.73 15.47 -28.38
C LEU A 132 1.14 15.03 -29.72
N ALA A 133 1.43 13.82 -30.16
CA ALA A 133 0.89 13.26 -31.39
C ALA A 133 -0.63 13.01 -31.34
N GLN A 134 -1.19 12.74 -30.14
CA GLN A 134 -2.60 12.45 -29.93
C GLN A 134 -3.43 13.65 -29.47
N GLY A 135 -2.79 14.79 -29.18
CA GLY A 135 -3.45 15.98 -28.64
C GLY A 135 -3.76 15.96 -27.15
N GLY A 136 -3.27 14.93 -26.43
CA GLY A 136 -3.44 14.81 -24.98
C GLY A 136 -3.16 13.40 -24.47
N MET A 137 -3.21 13.21 -23.14
CA MET A 137 -3.07 11.90 -22.49
C MET A 137 -3.85 11.84 -21.19
N ASP A 138 -4.21 10.64 -20.78
CA ASP A 138 -4.53 10.33 -19.39
C ASP A 138 -3.20 10.19 -18.61
N VAL A 139 -2.93 11.16 -17.74
CA VAL A 139 -1.68 11.22 -16.97
C VAL A 139 -1.54 10.03 -16.02
N VAL A 140 -2.65 9.53 -15.47
CA VAL A 140 -2.63 8.37 -14.55
C VAL A 140 -2.16 7.13 -15.32
N GLN A 141 -2.75 6.86 -16.47
CA GLN A 141 -2.41 5.67 -17.26
C GLN A 141 -1.05 5.81 -17.94
N ALA A 142 -0.78 6.96 -18.55
CA ALA A 142 0.41 7.13 -19.37
C ALA A 142 1.70 7.41 -18.59
N LEU A 143 1.60 7.91 -17.35
CA LEU A 143 2.77 8.23 -16.52
C LEU A 143 2.70 7.58 -15.15
N ALA A 144 1.67 7.85 -14.36
CA ALA A 144 1.62 7.44 -12.97
C ALA A 144 1.60 5.91 -12.81
N HIS A 145 1.02 5.19 -13.74
CA HIS A 145 1.03 3.72 -13.80
C HIS A 145 2.23 3.17 -14.60
N GLU A 146 2.52 3.73 -15.75
CA GLU A 146 3.53 3.22 -16.69
C GLU A 146 4.95 3.28 -16.11
N VAL A 147 5.36 4.43 -15.55
CA VAL A 147 6.72 4.65 -15.08
C VAL A 147 7.07 3.72 -13.91
N PRO A 148 6.32 3.68 -12.79
CA PRO A 148 6.66 2.80 -11.68
C PRO A 148 6.62 1.31 -12.06
N SER A 149 5.65 0.91 -12.87
CA SER A 149 5.52 -0.47 -13.33
C SER A 149 6.76 -0.93 -14.10
N ARG A 150 7.26 -0.11 -15.02
CA ARG A 150 8.51 -0.40 -15.75
C ARG A 150 9.70 -0.52 -14.81
N MET A 151 9.83 0.42 -13.88
CA MET A 151 10.96 0.44 -12.94
C MET A 151 10.96 -0.80 -12.04
N ILE A 152 9.82 -1.20 -11.51
CA ILE A 152 9.73 -2.42 -10.69
C ILE A 152 10.05 -3.67 -11.51
N CYS A 153 9.51 -3.80 -12.72
CA CYS A 153 9.86 -4.92 -13.60
C CYS A 153 11.36 -5.00 -13.86
N GLN A 154 12.01 -3.87 -14.10
CA GLN A 154 13.44 -3.79 -14.33
C GLN A 154 14.26 -4.18 -13.09
N ILE A 155 13.89 -3.69 -11.89
CA ILE A 155 14.53 -4.04 -10.62
C ILE A 155 14.41 -5.55 -10.35
N MET A 156 13.24 -6.11 -10.65
CA MET A 156 12.96 -7.53 -10.40
C MET A 156 13.46 -8.45 -11.51
N GLY A 157 13.94 -7.91 -12.62
CA GLY A 157 14.37 -8.71 -13.79
C GLY A 157 13.21 -9.34 -14.56
N VAL A 158 12.01 -8.79 -14.46
CA VAL A 158 10.85 -9.24 -15.24
C VAL A 158 11.03 -8.79 -16.69
N PRO A 159 10.96 -9.70 -17.67
CA PRO A 159 11.03 -9.33 -19.09
C PRO A 159 9.93 -8.33 -19.44
N MET A 160 10.26 -7.33 -20.24
CA MET A 160 9.30 -6.26 -20.57
C MET A 160 8.08 -6.76 -21.34
N GLN A 161 8.19 -7.87 -22.04
CA GLN A 161 7.08 -8.56 -22.72
C GLN A 161 6.05 -9.12 -21.72
N ASP A 162 6.49 -9.48 -20.51
CA ASP A 162 5.64 -10.08 -19.47
C ASP A 162 5.08 -9.03 -18.49
N ARG A 163 5.42 -7.74 -18.69
CA ARG A 163 5.02 -6.65 -17.81
C ARG A 163 3.51 -6.54 -17.64
N GLN A 164 2.75 -6.74 -18.72
CA GLN A 164 1.30 -6.66 -18.65
C GLN A 164 0.74 -7.74 -17.72
N ILE A 165 1.19 -8.98 -17.85
CA ILE A 165 0.80 -10.09 -16.99
C ILE A 165 1.19 -9.81 -15.53
N PHE A 166 2.39 -9.27 -15.32
CA PHE A 166 2.85 -8.88 -14.00
C PHE A 166 1.95 -7.82 -13.36
N ASN A 167 1.54 -6.80 -14.12
CA ASN A 167 0.61 -5.76 -13.66
C ASN A 167 -0.77 -6.32 -13.33
N GLU A 168 -1.31 -7.19 -14.17
CA GLU A 168 -2.61 -7.85 -13.96
C GLU A 168 -2.59 -8.69 -12.68
N TRP A 169 -1.55 -9.48 -12.45
CA TRP A 169 -1.38 -10.26 -11.22
C TRP A 169 -1.24 -9.38 -9.98
N THR A 170 -0.47 -8.30 -10.09
CA THR A 170 -0.30 -7.35 -8.99
C THR A 170 -1.63 -6.67 -8.64
N ALA A 171 -2.39 -6.24 -9.66
CA ALA A 171 -3.71 -5.64 -9.46
C ALA A 171 -4.70 -6.63 -8.84
N ALA A 172 -4.78 -7.85 -9.38
CA ALA A 172 -5.65 -8.90 -8.83
C ALA A 172 -5.33 -9.21 -7.37
N ARG A 173 -4.04 -9.30 -7.03
CA ARG A 173 -3.58 -9.51 -5.66
C ARG A 173 -3.94 -8.34 -4.74
N THR A 174 -3.76 -7.11 -5.20
CA THR A 174 -4.10 -5.90 -4.45
C THR A 174 -5.61 -5.82 -4.22
N ASN A 175 -6.39 -6.09 -5.23
CA ASN A 175 -7.85 -6.12 -5.13
C ASN A 175 -8.32 -7.20 -4.15
N ALA A 176 -7.77 -8.41 -4.23
CA ALA A 176 -8.08 -9.48 -3.29
C ALA A 176 -7.69 -9.12 -1.84
N PHE A 177 -6.57 -8.41 -1.65
CA PHE A 177 -6.14 -7.92 -0.35
C PHE A 177 -7.14 -6.92 0.25
N PHE A 178 -7.65 -6.00 -0.58
CA PHE A 178 -8.59 -4.97 -0.12
C PHE A 178 -10.06 -5.39 -0.21
N ALA A 179 -10.38 -6.51 -0.87
CA ALA A 179 -11.77 -6.95 -1.05
C ALA A 179 -12.56 -7.06 0.25
N LYS A 180 -11.93 -7.48 1.34
CA LYS A 180 -12.57 -7.58 2.67
C LYS A 180 -13.01 -6.23 3.25
N PHE A 181 -12.41 -5.14 2.79
CA PHE A 181 -12.70 -3.78 3.25
C PHE A 181 -13.68 -3.04 2.35
N LEU A 182 -14.06 -3.66 1.23
CA LEU A 182 -15.01 -3.08 0.30
C LEU A 182 -16.45 -3.38 0.75
N PRO A 183 -17.41 -2.49 0.45
CA PRO A 183 -18.82 -2.78 0.61
C PRO A 183 -19.21 -4.06 -0.14
N PRO A 184 -20.19 -4.84 0.37
CA PRO A 184 -20.58 -6.13 -0.22
C PRO A 184 -20.96 -6.05 -1.70
N ASP A 185 -21.62 -4.97 -2.11
CA ASP A 185 -22.00 -4.71 -3.51
C ASP A 185 -20.81 -4.44 -4.43
N VAL A 186 -19.67 -4.03 -3.86
CA VAL A 186 -18.41 -3.83 -4.59
C VAL A 186 -17.57 -5.11 -4.59
N GLN A 187 -17.62 -5.90 -3.51
CA GLN A 187 -16.94 -7.19 -3.42
C GLN A 187 -17.41 -8.18 -4.51
N GLU A 188 -18.70 -8.16 -4.85
CA GLU A 188 -19.26 -9.04 -5.88
C GLU A 188 -18.82 -8.69 -7.32
N ARG A 189 -18.23 -7.51 -7.52
CA ARG A 189 -17.79 -7.01 -8.84
C ARG A 189 -16.28 -7.11 -9.07
N THR A 190 -15.55 -7.56 -8.07
CA THR A 190 -14.08 -7.63 -8.08
C THR A 190 -13.59 -9.05 -8.16
#